data_39888004ab5f07563ab744158b7f644d
#
_entry.id   39888004ab5f07563ab744158b7f644d
#
_cell.length_a   1.000
_cell.length_b   1.000
_cell.length_c   1.000
_cell.angle_alpha   90.00
_cell.angle_beta   90.00
_cell.angle_gamma   90.00
#
_symmetry.space_group_name_H-M   'P 1'
#
loop_
_entity.id
_entity.type
_entity.pdbx_description
1 polymer ?
#
loop_
_entity_poly.entity_id
_entity_poly.type
_entity_poly.pdbx_seq_one_letter_code
_entity_poly.pdbx_strand_id
1 'polypeptide(L)'
;MPLSALITAVLLASGPPELGAVRVFTALGREGNAGTPAVILRSFESRGRPFYLIVDPRTLETRTAPAVAVRVEPHSWSAVRAAIADTAYGRALADAERNEAPLQDAGLTNVTAPRPGIDLTVDLCPSRRPLDRGLFTALVEELGRYERPVPVAVALTGTWMREHPDDLAWLVSLTGTGALAVTWVNHSFHHRSSATLPLRENFLLEPGTDLAAEVLETEAAMLTAGITPSVFFRFPGLVSRPALFARIVAFGLVPLGSDAWLAKNEWPREGSIVLVHANGNEPLGVRRFLHLLHEEREAIRAKRWQLLDLRESVAATEAPR
;
A
#
# COMPACT_ATOMS: atom_id res chain seq x y z
N MET A 1 32.32 -23.26 30.03
CA MET A 1 32.77 -22.18 29.16
C MET A 1 31.89 -22.20 27.91
N PRO A 2 30.91 -21.32 27.73
CA PRO A 2 30.16 -21.28 26.47
C PRO A 2 30.86 -20.34 25.49
N LEU A 3 31.09 -20.82 24.27
CA LEU A 3 31.55 -20.01 23.15
C LEU A 3 30.41 -19.07 22.70
N SER A 4 30.61 -17.76 22.90
CA SER A 4 29.82 -16.72 22.27
C SER A 4 30.20 -16.64 20.80
N ALA A 5 29.28 -17.01 19.92
CA ALA A 5 29.40 -16.72 18.49
C ALA A 5 29.03 -15.25 18.26
N LEU A 6 30.02 -14.40 18.01
CA LEU A 6 29.84 -13.06 17.45
C LEU A 6 29.37 -13.21 16.00
N ILE A 7 28.10 -12.92 15.73
CA ILE A 7 27.61 -12.68 14.37
C ILE A 7 27.95 -11.22 14.06
N THR A 8 29.06 -11.02 13.37
CA THR A 8 29.45 -9.72 12.81
C THR A 8 28.56 -9.48 11.58
N ALA A 9 27.53 -8.65 11.72
CA ALA A 9 26.77 -8.13 10.59
C ALA A 9 27.68 -7.22 9.79
N VAL A 10 28.18 -7.71 8.67
CA VAL A 10 28.89 -6.90 7.67
C VAL A 10 27.81 -6.08 6.94
N LEU A 11 27.57 -4.87 7.40
CA LEU A 11 26.90 -3.83 6.63
C LEU A 11 27.83 -3.41 5.49
N LEU A 12 27.78 -4.13 4.39
CA LEU A 12 28.31 -3.65 3.12
C LEU A 12 27.43 -2.47 2.69
N ALA A 13 28.02 -1.28 2.68
CA ALA A 13 27.48 -0.09 2.02
C ALA A 13 27.43 -0.35 0.50
N SER A 14 26.47 -1.14 0.06
CA SER A 14 26.12 -1.27 -1.36
C SER A 14 25.17 -0.13 -1.67
N GLY A 15 25.54 0.74 -2.64
CA GLY A 15 24.63 1.74 -3.19
C GLY A 15 23.27 1.16 -3.57
N PRO A 16 22.28 2.00 -3.91
CA PRO A 16 20.95 1.52 -4.26
C PRO A 16 21.06 0.41 -5.31
N PRO A 17 20.22 -0.63 -5.23
CA PRO A 17 20.28 -1.75 -6.16
C PRO A 17 20.08 -1.23 -7.59
N GLU A 18 20.95 -1.63 -8.51
CA GLU A 18 20.72 -1.42 -9.93
C GLU A 18 19.48 -2.25 -10.32
N LEU A 19 18.36 -1.56 -10.55
CA LEU A 19 17.07 -2.15 -10.86
C LEU A 19 16.80 -2.02 -12.37
N GLY A 20 16.54 -3.14 -13.03
CA GLY A 20 16.02 -3.16 -14.40
C GLY A 20 14.53 -2.80 -14.43
N ALA A 21 14.00 -2.61 -15.63
CA ALA A 21 12.59 -2.25 -15.81
C ALA A 21 11.64 -3.26 -15.13
N VAL A 22 10.72 -2.75 -14.32
CA VAL A 22 9.61 -3.54 -13.75
C VAL A 22 8.58 -3.77 -14.85
N ARG A 23 8.15 -5.02 -15.02
CA ARG A 23 7.21 -5.42 -16.06
C ARG A 23 6.05 -6.19 -15.45
N VAL A 24 4.86 -6.03 -16.01
CA VAL A 24 3.72 -6.89 -15.69
C VAL A 24 4.07 -8.33 -16.08
N PHE A 25 3.97 -9.22 -15.11
CA PHE A 25 4.18 -10.64 -15.34
C PHE A 25 3.23 -11.41 -14.42
N THR A 26 2.02 -11.67 -14.91
CA THR A 26 0.99 -12.32 -14.11
C THR A 26 1.01 -13.82 -14.35
N ALA A 27 1.20 -14.59 -13.26
CA ALA A 27 1.21 -16.04 -13.30
C ALA A 27 0.84 -16.61 -11.92
N LEU A 28 0.44 -17.87 -11.89
CA LEU A 28 0.47 -18.65 -10.66
C LEU A 28 1.90 -19.14 -10.43
N GLY A 29 2.27 -19.25 -9.17
CA GLY A 29 3.57 -19.75 -8.78
C GLY A 29 3.53 -20.57 -7.51
N ARG A 30 4.62 -21.31 -7.29
CA ARG A 30 4.87 -22.01 -6.03
C ARG A 30 6.28 -21.69 -5.58
N GLU A 31 6.40 -21.18 -4.36
CA GLU A 31 7.68 -20.77 -3.80
C GLU A 31 8.26 -21.84 -2.89
N GLY A 32 9.57 -22.03 -2.99
CA GLY A 32 10.36 -22.94 -2.17
C GLY A 32 10.01 -24.41 -2.35
N ASN A 33 10.66 -25.26 -1.56
CA ASN A 33 10.45 -26.70 -1.61
C ASN A 33 9.07 -27.14 -1.09
N ALA A 34 8.49 -26.37 -0.18
CA ALA A 34 7.15 -26.62 0.34
C ALA A 34 6.04 -26.30 -0.68
N GLY A 35 6.37 -25.61 -1.78
CA GLY A 35 5.43 -25.26 -2.81
C GLY A 35 4.33 -24.30 -2.34
N THR A 36 4.68 -23.29 -1.53
CA THR A 36 3.74 -22.29 -1.04
C THR A 36 3.09 -21.57 -2.22
N PRO A 37 1.73 -21.53 -2.31
CA PRO A 37 1.04 -20.84 -3.39
C PRO A 37 1.39 -19.35 -3.39
N ALA A 38 1.62 -18.79 -4.58
CA ALA A 38 1.86 -17.38 -4.80
C ALA A 38 1.23 -16.92 -6.12
N VAL A 39 0.85 -15.67 -6.20
CA VAL A 39 0.55 -15.00 -7.48
C VAL A 39 1.73 -14.11 -7.82
N ILE A 40 2.25 -14.27 -9.02
CA ILE A 40 3.32 -13.42 -9.54
C ILE A 40 2.66 -12.21 -10.20
N LEU A 41 3.08 -11.01 -9.80
CA LEU A 41 2.52 -9.76 -10.31
C LEU A 41 3.48 -9.04 -11.26
N ARG A 42 4.78 -9.09 -10.95
CA ARG A 42 5.82 -8.38 -11.72
C ARG A 42 7.06 -9.25 -11.89
N SER A 43 7.77 -8.98 -12.97
CA SER A 43 9.14 -9.44 -13.15
C SER A 43 10.07 -8.23 -13.29
N PHE A 44 11.28 -8.33 -12.76
CA PHE A 44 12.31 -7.30 -12.85
C PHE A 44 13.70 -7.92 -12.66
N GLU A 45 14.73 -7.18 -12.99
CA GLU A 45 16.10 -7.54 -12.68
C GLU A 45 16.62 -6.68 -11.51
N SER A 46 17.36 -7.29 -10.60
CA SER A 46 18.09 -6.60 -9.55
C SER A 46 19.52 -7.11 -9.52
N ARG A 47 20.48 -6.21 -9.70
CA ARG A 47 21.92 -6.56 -9.80
C ARG A 47 22.18 -7.68 -10.83
N GLY A 48 21.56 -7.58 -12.01
CA GLY A 48 21.69 -8.54 -13.10
C GLY A 48 21.07 -9.92 -12.85
N ARG A 49 20.21 -10.05 -11.83
CA ARG A 49 19.51 -11.31 -11.52
C ARG A 49 18.01 -11.11 -11.65
N PRO A 50 17.27 -12.09 -12.20
CA PRO A 50 15.82 -12.01 -12.32
C PRO A 50 15.13 -12.25 -10.98
N PHE A 51 14.13 -11.39 -10.69
CA PHE A 51 13.26 -11.43 -9.52
C PHE A 51 11.80 -11.33 -9.91
N TYR A 52 10.94 -11.77 -9.02
CA TYR A 52 9.50 -11.55 -9.07
C TYR A 52 9.02 -10.76 -7.86
N LEU A 53 8.03 -9.88 -8.07
CA LEU A 53 7.14 -9.41 -7.02
C LEU A 53 5.98 -10.38 -6.96
N ILE A 54 5.80 -11.01 -5.81
CA ILE A 54 4.78 -12.03 -5.58
C ILE A 54 3.89 -11.64 -4.42
N VAL A 55 2.66 -12.11 -4.43
CA VAL A 55 1.69 -11.97 -3.34
C VAL A 55 1.24 -13.34 -2.85
N ASP A 56 1.13 -13.48 -1.52
CA ASP A 56 0.40 -14.59 -0.92
C ASP A 56 -1.11 -14.31 -1.06
N PRO A 57 -1.86 -15.14 -1.78
CA PRO A 57 -3.27 -14.87 -2.03
C PRO A 57 -4.17 -15.00 -0.80
N ARG A 58 -3.66 -15.54 0.32
CA ARG A 58 -4.41 -15.69 1.57
C ARG A 58 -4.27 -14.50 2.50
N THR A 59 -3.08 -13.85 2.49
CA THR A 59 -2.72 -12.80 3.46
C THR A 59 -2.55 -11.43 2.81
N LEU A 60 -2.56 -11.34 1.48
CA LEU A 60 -2.21 -10.16 0.69
C LEU A 60 -0.78 -9.65 0.94
N GLU A 61 0.04 -10.41 1.65
CA GLU A 61 1.44 -10.07 1.88
C GLU A 61 2.23 -10.17 0.57
N THR A 62 2.97 -9.11 0.26
CA THR A 62 3.85 -9.07 -0.90
C THR A 62 5.31 -9.20 -0.49
N ARG A 63 6.09 -9.82 -1.36
CA ARG A 63 7.54 -9.93 -1.21
C ARG A 63 8.22 -10.05 -2.56
N THR A 64 9.50 -9.78 -2.59
CA THR A 64 10.35 -10.08 -3.74
C THR A 64 11.01 -11.44 -3.57
N ALA A 65 11.07 -12.23 -4.64
CA ALA A 65 11.72 -13.53 -4.63
C ALA A 65 12.63 -13.68 -5.87
N PRO A 66 13.84 -14.28 -5.73
CA PRO A 66 14.64 -14.66 -6.89
C PRO A 66 13.84 -15.59 -7.81
N ALA A 67 13.87 -15.37 -9.11
CA ALA A 67 13.09 -16.16 -10.07
C ALA A 67 13.39 -17.67 -9.98
N VAL A 68 14.61 -18.04 -9.63
CA VAL A 68 15.01 -19.44 -9.42
C VAL A 68 14.36 -20.12 -8.21
N ALA A 69 13.81 -19.34 -7.28
CA ALA A 69 13.13 -19.84 -6.08
C ALA A 69 11.62 -20.07 -6.31
N VAL A 70 11.10 -19.67 -7.46
CA VAL A 70 9.66 -19.72 -7.77
C VAL A 70 9.43 -20.63 -8.97
N ARG A 71 8.65 -21.70 -8.79
CA ARG A 71 8.15 -22.49 -9.91
C ARG A 71 6.97 -21.75 -10.52
N VAL A 72 7.11 -21.35 -11.77
CA VAL A 72 6.13 -20.55 -12.50
C VAL A 72 5.19 -21.46 -13.30
N GLU A 73 3.90 -21.21 -13.18
CA GLU A 73 2.84 -21.78 -14.01
C GLU A 73 2.19 -20.63 -14.80
N PRO A 74 2.57 -20.43 -16.09
CA PRO A 74 2.05 -19.34 -16.90
C PRO A 74 0.54 -19.45 -17.10
N HIS A 75 -0.18 -18.38 -16.81
CA HIS A 75 -1.63 -18.30 -16.97
C HIS A 75 -2.04 -16.90 -17.45
N SER A 76 -3.16 -16.79 -18.13
CA SER A 76 -3.78 -15.48 -18.36
C SER A 76 -4.27 -14.88 -17.04
N TRP A 77 -4.41 -13.56 -16.99
CA TRP A 77 -4.95 -12.91 -15.78
C TRP A 77 -6.34 -13.45 -15.40
N SER A 78 -7.20 -13.73 -16.39
CA SER A 78 -8.52 -14.32 -16.12
C SER A 78 -8.43 -15.72 -15.49
N ALA A 79 -7.48 -16.55 -15.90
CA ALA A 79 -7.26 -17.87 -15.31
C ALA A 79 -6.68 -17.75 -13.88
N VAL A 80 -5.75 -16.80 -13.65
CA VAL A 80 -5.25 -16.50 -12.30
C VAL A 80 -6.41 -16.04 -11.40
N ARG A 81 -7.26 -15.10 -11.87
CA ARG A 81 -8.44 -14.62 -11.14
C ARG A 81 -9.38 -15.77 -10.73
N ALA A 82 -9.65 -16.69 -11.64
CA ALA A 82 -10.49 -17.86 -11.35
C ALA A 82 -9.86 -18.78 -10.28
N ALA A 83 -8.54 -18.99 -10.35
CA ALA A 83 -7.83 -19.85 -9.40
C ALA A 83 -7.74 -19.27 -7.99
N ILE A 84 -7.78 -17.94 -7.83
CA ILE A 84 -7.70 -17.27 -6.53
C ILE A 84 -9.06 -16.77 -6.01
N ALA A 85 -10.16 -17.05 -6.70
CA ALA A 85 -11.48 -16.45 -6.40
C ALA A 85 -11.89 -16.59 -4.93
N ASP A 86 -11.62 -17.74 -4.32
CA ASP A 86 -11.98 -18.06 -2.93
C ASP A 86 -10.89 -17.64 -1.91
N THR A 87 -9.82 -17.01 -2.36
CA THR A 87 -8.76 -16.49 -1.47
C THR A 87 -9.07 -15.06 -1.02
N ALA A 88 -8.40 -14.60 0.03
CA ALA A 88 -8.53 -13.21 0.49
C ALA A 88 -8.22 -12.19 -0.62
N TYR A 89 -7.17 -12.44 -1.42
CA TYR A 89 -6.81 -11.56 -2.53
C TYR A 89 -7.88 -11.56 -3.64
N GLY A 90 -8.43 -12.73 -4.00
CA GLY A 90 -9.50 -12.83 -4.99
C GLY A 90 -10.77 -12.11 -4.54
N ARG A 91 -11.15 -12.29 -3.27
CA ARG A 91 -12.29 -11.57 -2.66
C ARG A 91 -12.06 -10.05 -2.63
N ALA A 92 -10.85 -9.59 -2.22
CA ALA A 92 -10.52 -8.17 -2.19
C ALA A 92 -10.69 -7.50 -3.57
N LEU A 93 -10.26 -8.17 -4.63
CA LEU A 93 -10.46 -7.69 -6.01
C LEU A 93 -11.95 -7.63 -6.36
N ALA A 94 -12.72 -8.68 -6.04
CA ALA A 94 -14.15 -8.72 -6.32
C ALA A 94 -14.93 -7.68 -5.51
N ASP A 95 -14.54 -7.44 -4.25
CA ASP A 95 -15.15 -6.44 -3.37
C ASP A 95 -14.89 -5.03 -3.89
N ALA A 96 -13.64 -4.75 -4.30
CA ALA A 96 -13.31 -3.48 -4.91
C ALA A 96 -14.08 -3.23 -6.22
N GLU A 97 -14.25 -4.24 -7.07
CA GLU A 97 -15.01 -4.17 -8.33
C GLU A 97 -16.51 -3.87 -8.11
N ARG A 98 -17.10 -4.29 -6.97
CA ARG A 98 -18.51 -3.95 -6.67
C ARG A 98 -18.72 -2.43 -6.46
N ASN A 99 -17.66 -1.68 -6.20
CA ASN A 99 -17.69 -0.23 -6.02
C ASN A 99 -16.82 0.48 -7.08
N GLU A 100 -16.87 0.04 -8.35
CA GLU A 100 -16.08 0.64 -9.45
C GLU A 100 -16.71 1.91 -10.05
N ALA A 101 -18.02 2.09 -9.86
CA ALA A 101 -18.81 3.09 -10.58
C ALA A 101 -18.64 4.54 -10.08
N PRO A 102 -18.43 4.84 -8.79
CA PRO A 102 -18.29 6.23 -8.34
C PRO A 102 -17.12 6.94 -9.01
N LEU A 103 -17.31 8.22 -9.34
CA LEU A 103 -16.23 9.08 -9.87
C LEU A 103 -15.12 9.30 -8.84
N GLN A 104 -15.48 9.39 -7.55
CA GLN A 104 -14.56 9.45 -6.42
C GLN A 104 -14.83 8.30 -5.46
N ASP A 105 -13.80 7.86 -4.75
CA ASP A 105 -13.86 6.80 -3.73
C ASP A 105 -14.24 5.42 -4.28
N ALA A 106 -13.96 5.16 -5.57
CA ALA A 106 -14.11 3.82 -6.13
C ALA A 106 -13.10 2.83 -5.51
N GLY A 107 -13.53 1.58 -5.34
CA GLY A 107 -12.76 0.51 -4.71
C GLY A 107 -13.16 0.25 -3.27
N LEU A 108 -12.25 -0.30 -2.47
CA LEU A 108 -12.50 -0.57 -1.05
C LEU A 108 -12.51 0.75 -0.26
N THR A 109 -13.62 1.08 0.37
CA THR A 109 -13.75 2.30 1.21
C THR A 109 -13.81 1.98 2.69
N ASN A 110 -14.21 0.76 3.02
CA ASN A 110 -14.25 0.21 4.37
C ASN A 110 -14.07 -1.30 4.32
N VAL A 111 -13.86 -1.89 5.47
CA VAL A 111 -13.70 -3.34 5.65
C VAL A 111 -14.61 -3.81 6.80
N THR A 112 -14.91 -5.12 6.82
CA THR A 112 -15.46 -5.74 8.03
C THR A 112 -14.31 -5.92 9.01
N ALA A 113 -14.21 -5.00 9.97
CA ALA A 113 -13.10 -4.98 10.91
C ALA A 113 -13.02 -6.27 11.73
N PRO A 114 -11.85 -6.93 11.80
CA PRO A 114 -11.65 -8.12 12.62
C PRO A 114 -11.67 -7.79 14.11
N ARG A 115 -11.46 -6.53 14.46
CA ARG A 115 -11.43 -5.94 15.80
C ARG A 115 -11.95 -4.51 15.72
N PRO A 116 -12.47 -3.92 16.81
CA PRO A 116 -12.88 -2.51 16.81
C PRO A 116 -11.70 -1.60 16.45
N GLY A 117 -11.87 -0.74 15.44
CA GLY A 117 -10.83 0.17 14.98
C GLY A 117 -11.01 0.64 13.55
N ILE A 118 -9.97 1.23 13.02
CA ILE A 118 -9.92 1.84 11.67
C ILE A 118 -8.61 1.51 10.97
N ASP A 119 -8.63 1.55 9.64
CA ASP A 119 -7.43 1.49 8.81
C ASP A 119 -6.98 2.90 8.44
N LEU A 120 -5.84 3.35 9.00
CA LEU A 120 -5.28 4.65 8.66
C LEU A 120 -4.51 4.57 7.35
N THR A 121 -4.88 5.43 6.39
CA THR A 121 -4.12 5.63 5.16
C THR A 121 -3.58 7.06 5.07
N VAL A 122 -2.31 7.19 4.70
CA VAL A 122 -1.60 8.46 4.63
C VAL A 122 -1.11 8.66 3.20
N ASP A 123 -1.68 9.65 2.50
CA ASP A 123 -1.29 9.95 1.14
C ASP A 123 -0.14 10.95 1.09
N LEU A 124 0.91 10.60 0.35
CA LEU A 124 2.09 11.43 0.09
C LEU A 124 2.14 11.83 -1.40
N CYS A 125 1.23 12.76 -1.74
CA CYS A 125 1.15 13.39 -3.05
C CYS A 125 2.33 14.33 -3.31
N PRO A 126 2.60 14.77 -4.56
CA PRO A 126 3.62 15.77 -4.85
C PRO A 126 3.44 17.02 -4.00
N SER A 127 4.50 17.48 -3.36
CA SER A 127 4.50 18.66 -2.49
C SER A 127 5.94 19.18 -2.33
N ARG A 128 6.10 20.49 -2.22
CA ARG A 128 7.38 21.10 -1.83
C ARG A 128 7.55 21.19 -0.30
N ARG A 129 6.51 20.85 0.45
CA ARG A 129 6.54 20.87 1.91
C ARG A 129 7.13 19.56 2.44
N PRO A 130 7.87 19.62 3.54
CA PRO A 130 8.40 18.41 4.15
C PRO A 130 7.28 17.51 4.66
N LEU A 131 7.64 16.25 4.94
CA LEU A 131 6.78 15.30 5.62
C LEU A 131 6.37 15.82 7.00
N ASP A 132 5.12 15.69 7.36
CA ASP A 132 4.67 15.86 8.75
C ASP A 132 5.09 14.64 9.57
N ARG A 133 6.36 14.64 10.00
CA ARG A 133 6.93 13.58 10.85
C ARG A 133 6.22 13.48 12.20
N GLY A 134 5.59 14.59 12.65
CA GLY A 134 4.80 14.63 13.89
C GLY A 134 3.67 13.63 13.93
N LEU A 135 2.99 13.38 12.80
CA LEU A 135 1.97 12.34 12.70
C LEU A 135 2.54 10.97 13.07
N PHE A 136 3.61 10.56 12.40
CA PHE A 136 4.20 9.22 12.60
C PHE A 136 4.84 9.06 13.97
N THR A 137 5.44 10.13 14.50
CA THR A 137 5.97 10.15 15.87
C THR A 137 4.84 9.94 16.88
N ALA A 138 3.72 10.63 16.71
CA ALA A 138 2.55 10.48 17.58
C ALA A 138 1.96 9.07 17.51
N LEU A 139 1.89 8.44 16.32
CA LEU A 139 1.49 7.04 16.18
C LEU A 139 2.36 6.11 17.05
N VAL A 140 3.69 6.25 16.95
CA VAL A 140 4.62 5.41 17.70
C VAL A 140 4.52 5.67 19.20
N GLU A 141 4.40 6.93 19.62
CA GLU A 141 4.35 7.31 21.04
C GLU A 141 3.03 6.93 21.73
N GLU A 142 1.90 7.16 21.07
CA GLU A 142 0.58 6.91 21.67
C GLU A 142 0.16 5.44 21.57
N LEU A 143 0.41 4.79 20.41
CA LEU A 143 -0.06 3.42 20.15
C LEU A 143 1.03 2.36 20.40
N GLY A 144 2.29 2.69 20.15
CA GLY A 144 3.41 1.73 20.24
C GLY A 144 3.67 1.18 21.65
N ARG A 145 2.98 1.71 22.67
CA ARG A 145 2.97 1.15 24.04
C ARG A 145 2.03 -0.04 24.18
N TYR A 146 1.04 -0.14 23.30
CA TYR A 146 -0.03 -1.14 23.36
C TYR A 146 0.05 -2.16 22.25
N GLU A 147 0.58 -1.74 21.08
CA GLU A 147 0.74 -2.57 19.90
C GLU A 147 2.01 -2.17 19.15
N ARG A 148 2.89 -3.14 18.90
CA ARG A 148 4.12 -2.93 18.12
C ARG A 148 4.34 -4.13 17.19
N PRO A 149 4.66 -3.87 15.91
CA PRO A 149 4.70 -2.57 15.23
C PRO A 149 3.31 -1.94 15.06
N VAL A 150 3.21 -0.58 15.08
CA VAL A 150 1.95 0.13 14.83
C VAL A 150 1.62 0.08 13.33
N PRO A 151 0.46 -0.42 12.93
CA PRO A 151 0.10 -0.52 11.51
C PRO A 151 -0.32 0.83 10.93
N VAL A 152 0.07 1.07 9.67
CA VAL A 152 -0.35 2.21 8.87
C VAL A 152 -0.18 1.89 7.37
N ALA A 153 -1.10 2.34 6.52
CA ALA A 153 -0.90 2.30 5.09
C ALA A 153 -0.38 3.66 4.59
N VAL A 154 0.64 3.65 3.74
CA VAL A 154 1.23 4.88 3.17
C VAL A 154 1.17 4.80 1.66
N ALA A 155 0.41 5.71 1.04
CA ALA A 155 0.27 5.80 -0.41
C ALA A 155 1.32 6.77 -0.97
N LEU A 156 2.27 6.21 -1.71
CA LEU A 156 3.44 6.92 -2.24
C LEU A 156 3.27 7.28 -3.71
N THR A 157 3.55 8.54 -4.05
CA THR A 157 3.76 8.94 -5.44
C THR A 157 5.24 8.90 -5.82
N GLY A 158 5.54 8.58 -7.08
CA GLY A 158 6.92 8.58 -7.58
C GLY A 158 7.60 9.94 -7.44
N THR A 159 6.85 11.00 -7.75
CA THR A 159 7.34 12.38 -7.65
C THR A 159 7.70 12.74 -6.20
N TRP A 160 6.86 12.40 -5.21
CA TRP A 160 7.16 12.67 -3.81
C TRP A 160 8.42 11.91 -3.35
N MET A 161 8.53 10.62 -3.67
CA MET A 161 9.70 9.81 -3.32
C MET A 161 11.01 10.42 -3.85
N ARG A 162 10.97 10.95 -5.08
CA ARG A 162 12.13 11.57 -5.72
C ARG A 162 12.49 12.91 -5.10
N GLU A 163 11.49 13.69 -4.67
CA GLU A 163 11.69 15.04 -4.12
C GLU A 163 12.01 15.03 -2.61
N HIS A 164 11.67 13.94 -1.89
CA HIS A 164 11.85 13.81 -0.43
C HIS A 164 12.62 12.53 -0.03
N PRO A 165 13.83 12.29 -0.57
CA PRO A 165 14.57 11.06 -0.28
C PRO A 165 14.91 10.87 1.19
N ASP A 166 15.20 11.95 1.93
CA ASP A 166 15.53 11.90 3.37
C ASP A 166 14.31 11.58 4.23
N ASP A 167 13.12 12.09 3.86
CA ASP A 167 11.87 11.77 4.55
C ASP A 167 11.46 10.33 4.27
N LEU A 168 11.64 9.85 3.03
CA LEU A 168 11.40 8.46 2.66
C LEU A 168 12.33 7.52 3.45
N ALA A 169 13.63 7.81 3.50
CA ALA A 169 14.61 7.03 4.25
C ALA A 169 14.26 6.98 5.75
N TRP A 170 13.79 8.09 6.31
CA TRP A 170 13.32 8.14 7.68
C TRP A 170 12.10 7.25 7.91
N LEU A 171 11.07 7.30 7.05
CA LEU A 171 9.90 6.41 7.13
C LEU A 171 10.31 4.93 7.04
N VAL A 172 11.18 4.58 6.10
CA VAL A 172 11.72 3.21 5.96
C VAL A 172 12.45 2.77 7.22
N SER A 173 13.18 3.68 7.88
CA SER A 173 13.87 3.36 9.13
C SER A 173 12.91 2.98 10.27
N LEU A 174 11.72 3.59 10.35
CA LEU A 174 10.70 3.24 11.33
C LEU A 174 10.16 1.80 11.13
N THR A 175 10.09 1.36 9.88
CA THR A 175 9.76 -0.04 9.55
C THR A 175 10.90 -0.98 9.97
N GLY A 176 12.14 -0.63 9.65
CA GLY A 176 13.32 -1.42 9.99
C GLY A 176 13.55 -1.60 11.49
N THR A 177 13.13 -0.63 12.31
CA THR A 177 13.19 -0.71 13.78
C THR A 177 11.99 -1.43 14.41
N GLY A 178 11.00 -1.83 13.62
CA GLY A 178 9.76 -2.40 14.11
C GLY A 178 8.89 -1.41 14.89
N ALA A 179 9.06 -0.11 14.66
CA ALA A 179 8.18 0.91 15.23
C ALA A 179 6.83 0.97 14.50
N LEU A 180 6.87 0.88 13.16
CA LEU A 180 5.69 0.85 12.29
C LEU A 180 5.67 -0.43 11.44
N ALA A 181 4.47 -0.95 11.18
CA ALA A 181 4.17 -1.90 10.12
C ALA A 181 3.53 -1.13 8.97
N VAL A 182 4.29 -0.85 7.91
CA VAL A 182 3.80 -0.02 6.82
C VAL A 182 3.34 -0.88 5.64
N THR A 183 2.07 -0.73 5.26
CA THR A 183 1.55 -1.21 3.98
C THR A 183 1.78 -0.14 2.92
N TRP A 184 2.72 -0.39 2.01
CA TRP A 184 3.13 0.57 0.98
C TRP A 184 2.21 0.52 -0.23
N VAL A 185 1.40 1.55 -0.41
CA VAL A 185 0.36 1.64 -1.45
C VAL A 185 0.89 2.42 -2.65
N ASN A 186 0.65 1.92 -3.86
CA ASN A 186 0.97 2.64 -5.09
C ASN A 186 -0.04 3.77 -5.31
N HIS A 187 0.45 5.02 -5.48
CA HIS A 187 -0.38 6.21 -5.68
C HIS A 187 -0.09 6.96 -6.98
N SER A 188 0.33 6.22 -8.01
CA SER A 188 0.82 6.70 -9.30
C SER A 188 2.19 7.42 -9.22
N PHE A 189 2.82 7.65 -10.37
CA PHE A 189 4.13 8.28 -10.39
C PHE A 189 4.04 9.80 -10.32
N HIS A 190 3.35 10.41 -11.28
CA HIS A 190 3.31 11.88 -11.41
C HIS A 190 2.19 12.52 -10.61
N HIS A 191 1.09 11.81 -10.38
CA HIS A 191 -0.10 12.34 -9.72
C HIS A 191 -0.49 13.71 -10.32
N ARG A 192 -0.61 13.78 -11.63
CA ARG A 192 -0.98 15.02 -12.32
C ARG A 192 -2.30 15.55 -11.76
N SER A 193 -2.39 16.85 -11.61
CA SER A 193 -3.61 17.52 -11.20
C SER A 193 -3.70 18.90 -11.84
N SER A 194 -4.89 19.30 -12.24
CA SER A 194 -5.16 20.61 -12.81
C SER A 194 -6.33 21.27 -12.08
N ALA A 195 -6.10 22.50 -11.64
CA ALA A 195 -7.16 23.30 -11.01
C ALA A 195 -8.25 23.77 -12.01
N THR A 196 -7.98 23.67 -13.31
CA THR A 196 -8.89 24.14 -14.37
C THR A 196 -9.68 23.03 -15.04
N LEU A 197 -9.26 21.77 -14.89
CA LEU A 197 -9.97 20.62 -15.45
C LEU A 197 -11.05 20.12 -14.49
N PRO A 198 -12.22 19.70 -15.01
CA PRO A 198 -13.21 19.04 -14.19
C PRO A 198 -12.68 17.68 -13.72
N LEU A 199 -13.15 17.17 -12.57
CA LEU A 199 -12.68 15.91 -11.99
C LEU A 199 -12.70 14.75 -12.98
N ARG A 200 -13.73 14.65 -13.82
CA ARG A 200 -13.87 13.58 -14.83
C ARG A 200 -12.83 13.61 -15.96
N GLU A 201 -12.00 14.63 -16.02
CA GLU A 201 -10.94 14.83 -17.04
C GLU A 201 -9.58 15.11 -16.37
N ASN A 202 -9.48 14.91 -15.06
CA ASN A 202 -8.33 15.26 -14.24
C ASN A 202 -7.59 14.00 -13.76
N PHE A 203 -6.41 14.18 -13.16
CA PHE A 203 -5.58 13.13 -12.64
C PHE A 203 -5.24 12.07 -13.69
N LEU A 204 -5.42 10.79 -13.40
CA LEU A 204 -5.17 9.69 -14.35
C LEU A 204 -6.19 9.65 -15.51
N LEU A 205 -7.25 10.44 -15.45
CA LEU A 205 -8.23 10.59 -16.53
C LEU A 205 -7.82 11.64 -17.56
N GLU A 206 -6.74 12.39 -17.32
CA GLU A 206 -6.19 13.35 -18.26
C GLU A 206 -5.75 12.64 -19.55
N PRO A 207 -6.14 13.16 -20.74
CA PRO A 207 -5.74 12.58 -22.02
C PRO A 207 -4.23 12.45 -22.14
N GLY A 208 -3.76 11.33 -22.69
CA GLY A 208 -2.33 11.05 -22.88
C GLY A 208 -1.63 10.50 -21.64
N THR A 209 -2.36 10.20 -20.56
CA THR A 209 -1.78 9.50 -19.39
C THR A 209 -1.34 8.08 -19.75
N ASP A 210 -0.06 7.80 -19.62
CA ASP A 210 0.48 6.44 -19.70
C ASP A 210 0.29 5.73 -18.35
N LEU A 211 -0.80 4.98 -18.24
CA LEU A 211 -1.11 4.27 -17.00
C LEU A 211 -0.07 3.22 -16.62
N ALA A 212 0.59 2.60 -17.61
CA ALA A 212 1.63 1.61 -17.32
C ALA A 212 2.85 2.29 -16.68
N ALA A 213 3.27 3.44 -17.21
CA ALA A 213 4.33 4.24 -16.61
C ALA A 213 3.93 4.71 -15.19
N GLU A 214 2.71 5.24 -15.01
CA GLU A 214 2.22 5.70 -13.70
C GLU A 214 2.26 4.61 -12.62
N VAL A 215 1.97 3.37 -12.97
CA VAL A 215 1.98 2.23 -12.04
C VAL A 215 3.39 1.68 -11.86
N LEU A 216 4.04 1.30 -12.97
CA LEU A 216 5.28 0.51 -12.91
C LEU A 216 6.51 1.32 -12.51
N GLU A 217 6.59 2.60 -12.89
CA GLU A 217 7.68 3.47 -12.44
C GLU A 217 7.58 3.79 -10.94
N THR A 218 6.35 3.88 -10.38
CA THR A 218 6.16 4.00 -8.93
C THR A 218 6.65 2.77 -8.19
N GLU A 219 6.29 1.58 -8.67
CA GLU A 219 6.78 0.32 -8.09
C GLU A 219 8.30 0.18 -8.22
N ALA A 220 8.88 0.60 -9.34
CA ALA A 220 10.32 0.62 -9.53
C ALA A 220 11.02 1.57 -8.56
N ALA A 221 10.47 2.77 -8.33
CA ALA A 221 10.99 3.71 -7.34
C ALA A 221 10.92 3.15 -5.91
N MET A 222 9.81 2.51 -5.54
CA MET A 222 9.68 1.80 -4.25
C MET A 222 10.75 0.71 -4.10
N LEU A 223 10.89 -0.18 -5.07
CA LEU A 223 11.85 -1.27 -5.05
C LEU A 223 13.30 -0.76 -4.97
N THR A 224 13.62 0.34 -5.67
CA THR A 224 14.93 1.00 -5.61
C THR A 224 15.23 1.55 -4.21
N ALA A 225 14.19 2.04 -3.52
CA ALA A 225 14.29 2.50 -2.13
C ALA A 225 14.28 1.37 -1.08
N GLY A 226 14.27 0.09 -1.52
CA GLY A 226 14.19 -1.07 -0.62
C GLY A 226 12.79 -1.32 -0.06
N ILE A 227 11.78 -0.72 -0.65
CA ILE A 227 10.37 -0.87 -0.29
C ILE A 227 9.72 -1.93 -1.19
N THR A 228 9.03 -2.89 -0.60
CA THR A 228 8.20 -3.84 -1.35
C THR A 228 6.81 -3.25 -1.55
N PRO A 229 6.35 -3.00 -2.79
CA PRO A 229 4.99 -2.52 -3.05
C PRO A 229 3.94 -3.55 -2.58
N SER A 230 2.85 -3.08 -2.00
CA SER A 230 1.69 -3.93 -1.71
C SER A 230 0.84 -4.15 -2.96
N VAL A 231 -0.23 -4.94 -2.83
CA VAL A 231 -1.21 -5.13 -3.90
C VAL A 231 -2.20 -3.96 -4.03
N PHE A 232 -2.12 -2.95 -3.17
CA PHE A 232 -3.09 -1.87 -3.15
C PHE A 232 -2.69 -0.71 -4.05
N PHE A 233 -3.70 -0.07 -4.64
CA PHE A 233 -3.56 1.13 -5.45
C PHE A 233 -4.55 2.20 -5.02
N ARG A 234 -4.07 3.42 -4.79
CA ARG A 234 -4.90 4.59 -4.52
C ARG A 234 -4.94 5.50 -5.75
N PHE A 235 -6.14 5.76 -6.25
CA PHE A 235 -6.29 6.72 -7.35
C PHE A 235 -5.95 8.14 -6.89
N PRO A 236 -5.13 8.91 -7.64
CA PRO A 236 -4.93 10.33 -7.41
C PRO A 236 -6.26 11.09 -7.32
N GLY A 237 -6.40 11.90 -6.26
CA GLY A 237 -7.65 12.61 -5.96
C GLY A 237 -8.84 11.71 -5.67
N LEU A 238 -8.61 10.40 -5.48
CA LEU A 238 -9.62 9.33 -5.40
C LEU A 238 -10.48 9.20 -6.68
N VAL A 239 -10.03 9.82 -7.78
CA VAL A 239 -10.82 9.95 -9.03
C VAL A 239 -10.54 8.81 -9.98
N SER A 240 -11.61 8.12 -10.40
CA SER A 240 -11.53 7.08 -11.41
C SER A 240 -12.80 6.99 -12.28
N ARG A 241 -12.77 6.08 -13.24
CA ARG A 241 -13.91 5.63 -14.04
C ARG A 241 -13.82 4.12 -14.25
N PRO A 242 -14.92 3.40 -14.52
CA PRO A 242 -14.88 1.94 -14.69
C PRO A 242 -13.79 1.44 -15.65
N ALA A 243 -13.58 2.10 -16.78
CA ALA A 243 -12.54 1.71 -17.73
C ALA A 243 -11.11 1.87 -17.18
N LEU A 244 -10.83 2.91 -16.38
CA LEU A 244 -9.55 3.09 -15.71
C LEU A 244 -9.39 2.09 -14.55
N PHE A 245 -10.47 1.90 -13.79
CA PHE A 245 -10.54 0.95 -12.68
C PHE A 245 -10.19 -0.46 -13.15
N ALA A 246 -10.86 -0.94 -14.21
CA ALA A 246 -10.60 -2.26 -14.79
C ALA A 246 -9.14 -2.44 -15.24
N ARG A 247 -8.51 -1.37 -15.74
CA ARG A 247 -7.07 -1.42 -16.09
C ARG A 247 -6.18 -1.56 -14.86
N ILE A 248 -6.48 -0.91 -13.74
CA ILE A 248 -5.74 -1.10 -12.48
C ILE A 248 -5.91 -2.52 -11.96
N VAL A 249 -7.12 -3.06 -11.98
CA VAL A 249 -7.37 -4.47 -11.62
C VAL A 249 -6.60 -5.43 -12.55
N ALA A 250 -6.47 -5.10 -13.84
CA ALA A 250 -5.67 -5.91 -14.78
C ALA A 250 -4.15 -5.89 -14.48
N PHE A 251 -3.64 -4.89 -13.75
CA PHE A 251 -2.29 -4.92 -13.18
C PHE A 251 -2.17 -5.85 -11.95
N GLY A 252 -3.25 -6.46 -11.49
CA GLY A 252 -3.30 -7.24 -10.25
C GLY A 252 -3.37 -6.36 -9.01
N LEU A 253 -3.83 -5.13 -9.13
CA LEU A 253 -3.91 -4.21 -8.00
C LEU A 253 -5.36 -4.06 -7.50
N VAL A 254 -5.50 -3.95 -6.19
CA VAL A 254 -6.77 -3.73 -5.49
C VAL A 254 -6.96 -2.23 -5.27
N PRO A 255 -7.92 -1.59 -5.94
CA PRO A 255 -8.19 -0.17 -5.72
C PRO A 255 -8.71 0.13 -4.32
N LEU A 256 -8.16 1.20 -3.70
CA LEU A 256 -8.57 1.73 -2.41
C LEU A 256 -9.24 3.10 -2.58
N GLY A 257 -10.45 3.23 -2.08
CA GLY A 257 -11.12 4.48 -1.78
C GLY A 257 -10.95 4.88 -0.30
N SER A 258 -11.82 5.73 0.19
CA SER A 258 -11.93 6.13 1.60
C SER A 258 -13.39 6.43 1.92
N ASP A 259 -13.86 6.12 3.12
CA ASP A 259 -15.17 6.58 3.61
C ASP A 259 -15.05 7.61 4.76
N ALA A 260 -13.80 8.05 5.03
CA ALA A 260 -13.52 9.05 6.05
C ALA A 260 -12.31 9.93 5.67
N TRP A 261 -12.54 10.94 4.83
CA TRP A 261 -11.52 11.95 4.51
C TRP A 261 -11.54 13.06 5.55
N LEU A 262 -10.63 12.98 6.53
CA LEU A 262 -10.68 13.87 7.69
C LEU A 262 -10.55 15.36 7.34
N ALA A 263 -9.77 15.74 6.33
CA ALA A 263 -9.68 17.14 5.90
C ALA A 263 -11.03 17.69 5.39
N LYS A 264 -11.90 16.83 4.85
CA LYS A 264 -13.26 17.16 4.40
C LYS A 264 -14.32 17.08 5.48
N ASN A 265 -13.92 16.79 6.73
CA ASN A 265 -14.84 16.61 7.88
C ASN A 265 -15.69 15.34 7.81
N GLU A 266 -15.18 14.32 7.14
CA GLU A 266 -15.77 12.99 7.12
C GLU A 266 -15.15 12.18 8.28
N TRP A 267 -15.95 11.81 9.27
CA TRP A 267 -15.49 11.13 10.48
C TRP A 267 -15.59 9.61 10.33
N PRO A 268 -14.61 8.86 10.85
CA PRO A 268 -14.59 7.42 10.73
C PRO A 268 -15.60 6.73 11.64
N ARG A 269 -16.02 5.57 11.21
CA ARG A 269 -16.71 4.53 11.99
C ARG A 269 -15.83 3.29 12.05
N GLU A 270 -16.24 2.28 12.77
CA GLU A 270 -15.56 1.00 12.82
C GLU A 270 -15.38 0.41 11.41
N GLY A 271 -14.16 -0.01 11.10
CA GLY A 271 -13.80 -0.53 9.79
C GLY A 271 -13.59 0.50 8.68
N SER A 272 -13.66 1.80 8.97
CA SER A 272 -13.37 2.85 7.99
C SER A 272 -11.93 2.79 7.48
N ILE A 273 -11.75 3.03 6.18
CA ILE A 273 -10.48 3.37 5.57
C ILE A 273 -10.34 4.89 5.60
N VAL A 274 -9.54 5.38 6.53
CA VAL A 274 -9.38 6.81 6.85
C VAL A 274 -8.29 7.42 5.99
N LEU A 275 -8.55 8.59 5.41
CA LEU A 275 -7.59 9.34 4.61
C LEU A 275 -7.09 10.60 5.32
N VAL A 276 -5.77 10.73 5.38
CA VAL A 276 -5.06 11.97 5.72
C VAL A 276 -3.90 12.21 4.76
N HIS A 277 -3.43 13.45 4.65
CA HIS A 277 -2.24 13.81 3.88
C HIS A 277 -1.15 14.34 4.80
N ALA A 278 -0.01 13.66 4.87
CA ALA A 278 1.12 14.08 5.71
C ALA A 278 2.24 14.83 4.94
N ASN A 279 2.00 15.22 3.70
CA ASN A 279 2.91 15.98 2.84
C ASN A 279 2.71 17.50 2.93
N GLY A 280 2.00 17.98 3.95
CA GLY A 280 1.70 19.39 4.17
C GLY A 280 0.60 19.97 3.27
N ASN A 281 -0.01 19.21 2.36
CA ASN A 281 -1.09 19.69 1.49
C ASN A 281 -2.38 19.95 2.26
N GLU A 282 -2.72 19.08 3.22
CA GLU A 282 -3.95 19.14 4.02
C GLU A 282 -3.68 19.01 5.53
N PRO A 283 -3.01 19.99 6.17
CA PRO A 283 -2.65 19.88 7.58
C PRO A 283 -3.84 19.77 8.55
N LEU A 284 -5.05 20.11 8.07
CA LEU A 284 -6.28 19.96 8.86
C LEU A 284 -6.62 18.48 9.10
N GLY A 285 -6.39 17.61 8.11
CA GLY A 285 -6.62 16.17 8.25
C GLY A 285 -5.74 15.55 9.32
N VAL A 286 -4.45 15.89 9.34
CA VAL A 286 -3.50 15.43 10.38
C VAL A 286 -3.95 15.91 11.78
N ARG A 287 -4.30 17.20 11.93
CA ARG A 287 -4.75 17.72 13.23
C ARG A 287 -6.01 17.01 13.73
N ARG A 288 -6.98 16.73 12.85
CA ARG A 288 -8.19 16.00 13.20
C ARG A 288 -7.91 14.57 13.59
N PHE A 289 -6.98 13.93 12.91
CA PHE A 289 -6.58 12.58 13.28
C PHE A 289 -5.89 12.54 14.66
N LEU A 290 -4.97 13.47 14.93
CA LEU A 290 -4.34 13.56 16.24
C LEU A 290 -5.36 13.87 17.36
N HIS A 291 -6.39 14.65 17.06
CA HIS A 291 -7.50 14.88 17.98
C HIS A 291 -8.29 13.59 18.22
N LEU A 292 -8.63 12.84 17.18
CA LEU A 292 -9.28 11.52 17.28
C LEU A 292 -8.48 10.57 18.17
N LEU A 293 -7.16 10.46 17.97
CA LEU A 293 -6.29 9.64 18.83
C LEU A 293 -6.36 10.07 20.30
N HIS A 294 -6.46 11.38 20.55
CA HIS A 294 -6.60 11.90 21.90
C HIS A 294 -7.94 11.54 22.53
N GLU A 295 -9.03 11.64 21.79
CA GLU A 295 -10.39 11.27 22.27
C GLU A 295 -10.47 9.76 22.53
N GLU A 296 -9.89 8.92 21.66
CA GLU A 296 -9.92 7.47 21.78
C GLU A 296 -8.89 6.90 22.79
N ARG A 297 -8.10 7.74 23.46
CA ARG A 297 -6.99 7.31 24.34
C ARG A 297 -7.41 6.27 25.37
N GLU A 298 -8.57 6.41 26.02
CA GLU A 298 -9.05 5.44 27.00
C GLU A 298 -9.52 4.13 26.34
N ALA A 299 -10.10 4.20 25.15
CA ALA A 299 -10.48 3.00 24.39
C ALA A 299 -9.22 2.26 23.86
N ILE A 300 -8.20 3.01 23.41
CA ILE A 300 -6.88 2.46 23.01
C ILE A 300 -6.23 1.73 24.19
N ARG A 301 -6.15 2.35 25.37
CA ARG A 301 -5.60 1.74 26.59
C ARG A 301 -6.33 0.44 26.97
N ALA A 302 -7.65 0.43 26.80
CA ALA A 302 -8.48 -0.72 27.07
C ALA A 302 -8.56 -1.73 25.93
N LYS A 303 -7.80 -1.54 24.82
CA LYS A 303 -7.82 -2.34 23.59
C LYS A 303 -9.22 -2.47 22.97
N ARG A 304 -10.07 -1.46 23.15
CA ARG A 304 -11.43 -1.36 22.58
C ARG A 304 -11.46 -0.52 21.31
N TRP A 305 -10.33 0.06 20.92
CA TRP A 305 -10.11 0.78 19.68
C TRP A 305 -8.64 0.66 19.29
N GLN A 306 -8.35 0.39 18.00
CA GLN A 306 -6.99 0.15 17.52
C GLN A 306 -6.84 0.71 16.09
N LEU A 307 -5.60 0.96 15.67
CA LEU A 307 -5.30 0.96 14.25
C LEU A 307 -5.22 -0.48 13.75
N LEU A 308 -5.73 -0.71 12.56
CA LEU A 308 -5.75 -2.03 11.93
C LEU A 308 -4.71 -2.10 10.83
N ASP A 309 -4.14 -3.28 10.61
CA ASP A 309 -3.32 -3.54 9.41
C ASP A 309 -4.27 -3.75 8.23
N LEU A 310 -4.18 -2.89 7.22
CA LEU A 310 -5.04 -2.90 6.05
C LEU A 310 -5.08 -4.27 5.35
N ARG A 311 -3.95 -4.99 5.28
CA ARG A 311 -3.89 -6.33 4.68
C ARG A 311 -4.68 -7.34 5.50
N GLU A 312 -4.50 -7.31 6.83
CA GLU A 312 -5.22 -8.19 7.75
C GLU A 312 -6.72 -7.89 7.74
N SER A 313 -7.10 -6.61 7.76
CA SER A 313 -8.50 -6.19 7.71
C SER A 313 -9.19 -6.65 6.42
N VAL A 314 -8.54 -6.43 5.28
CA VAL A 314 -9.06 -6.86 3.98
C VAL A 314 -9.10 -8.40 3.88
N ALA A 315 -8.06 -9.09 4.39
CA ALA A 315 -8.02 -10.56 4.37
C ALA A 315 -9.08 -11.19 5.27
N ALA A 316 -9.43 -10.55 6.39
CA ALA A 316 -10.43 -11.02 7.34
C ALA A 316 -11.87 -10.79 6.87
N THR A 317 -12.09 -9.91 5.88
CA THR A 317 -13.42 -9.63 5.33
C THR A 317 -14.00 -10.92 4.73
N GLU A 318 -15.05 -11.46 5.35
CA GLU A 318 -15.75 -12.63 4.84
C GLU A 318 -16.55 -12.29 3.58
N ALA A 319 -16.76 -13.30 2.71
CA ALA A 319 -17.69 -13.15 1.61
C ALA A 319 -19.10 -12.80 2.16
N PRO A 320 -19.85 -11.88 1.55
CA PRO A 320 -21.22 -11.63 1.94
C PRO A 320 -22.02 -12.94 1.86
N ARG A 321 -22.73 -13.25 2.95
CA ARG A 321 -23.60 -14.44 3.05
C ARG A 321 -24.77 -14.37 2.08
#